data_7a1eadff4113faa63eae8f4bbb33100b
#
_entry.id   7a1eadff4113faa63eae8f4bbb33100b
#
_cell.length_a   1.000
_cell.length_b   1.000
_cell.length_c   1.000
_cell.angle_alpha   90.00
_cell.angle_beta   90.00
_cell.angle_gamma   90.00
#
_symmetry.space_group_name_H-M   'P 1'
#
loop_
_entity.id
_entity.type
_entity.pdbx_description
1 polymer ?
#
loop_
_entity_poly.entity_id
_entity_poly.type
_entity_poly.pdbx_seq_one_letter_code
_entity_poly.pdbx_strand_id
1 'polypeptide(L)'
;MEQFEEYIRFVFPVLAFLVIFGCVLSLFYKRPKSKTVAFLVNQKTDEAVPLYYWETSIGRSTSCDIVLNYPTISRFHSVVSRRKNTWVIFDTDSKTGILLNGQKIKKKANLSNGDKVTFGEVTYIFSAPDFGDKQDKNKAPVYQLVSVSNGKTFTLDGVFFTIGRATDCDVFMNLPTVSRRHVELHFINGKWSMKNFSPNGVLINGRLCTDEKILKPGDVLDIGGAKIKFEQK
;
A
#
# COMPACT_ATOMS: atom_id res chain seq x y z
N MET A 1 -27.13 -28.87 -46.16
CA MET A 1 -27.61 -27.74 -45.29
C MET A 1 -28.07 -28.22 -43.92
N GLU A 2 -28.82 -29.32 -43.83
CA GLU A 2 -29.33 -29.86 -42.55
C GLU A 2 -28.22 -30.20 -41.53
N GLN A 3 -27.11 -30.81 -41.92
CA GLN A 3 -26.00 -31.11 -41.00
C GLN A 3 -25.31 -29.86 -40.44
N PHE A 4 -25.32 -28.74 -41.15
CA PHE A 4 -24.71 -27.48 -40.72
C PHE A 4 -25.60 -26.78 -39.66
N GLU A 5 -26.93 -26.86 -39.83
CA GLU A 5 -27.87 -26.33 -38.86
C GLU A 5 -27.87 -27.12 -37.53
N GLU A 6 -27.71 -28.43 -37.61
CA GLU A 6 -27.60 -29.30 -36.44
C GLU A 6 -26.30 -28.99 -35.63
N TYR A 7 -25.18 -28.74 -36.32
CA TYR A 7 -23.93 -28.35 -35.69
C TYR A 7 -24.03 -26.98 -34.95
N ILE A 8 -24.67 -26.01 -35.60
CA ILE A 8 -24.90 -24.68 -35.01
C ILE A 8 -25.76 -24.77 -33.76
N ARG A 9 -26.75 -25.61 -33.74
CA ARG A 9 -27.71 -25.81 -32.62
C ARG A 9 -27.02 -26.29 -31.36
N PHE A 10 -25.89 -27.02 -31.45
CA PHE A 10 -25.13 -27.50 -30.29
C PHE A 10 -23.92 -26.64 -29.97
N VAL A 11 -23.26 -26.06 -30.95
CA VAL A 11 -22.04 -25.28 -30.77
C VAL A 11 -22.33 -23.96 -30.02
N PHE A 12 -23.38 -23.26 -30.40
CA PHE A 12 -23.71 -21.97 -29.76
C PHE A 12 -24.07 -22.09 -28.27
N PRO A 13 -24.89 -23.03 -27.81
CA PRO A 13 -25.17 -23.22 -26.39
C PRO A 13 -23.89 -23.59 -25.58
N VAL A 14 -23.04 -24.44 -26.13
CA VAL A 14 -21.78 -24.82 -25.48
C VAL A 14 -20.84 -23.63 -25.37
N LEU A 15 -20.71 -22.82 -26.40
CA LEU A 15 -19.88 -21.60 -26.39
C LEU A 15 -20.43 -20.57 -25.41
N ALA A 16 -21.75 -20.37 -25.41
CA ALA A 16 -22.41 -19.48 -24.44
C ALA A 16 -22.21 -19.95 -23.00
N PHE A 17 -22.31 -21.25 -22.75
CA PHE A 17 -22.04 -21.83 -21.43
C PHE A 17 -20.60 -21.61 -21.00
N LEU A 18 -19.62 -21.82 -21.88
CA LEU A 18 -18.20 -21.58 -21.58
C LEU A 18 -17.90 -20.12 -21.26
N VAL A 19 -18.54 -19.18 -21.99
CA VAL A 19 -18.38 -17.73 -21.73
C VAL A 19 -19.02 -17.37 -20.38
N ILE A 20 -20.23 -17.83 -20.11
CA ILE A 20 -20.92 -17.57 -18.83
C ILE A 20 -20.11 -18.20 -17.68
N PHE A 21 -19.66 -19.42 -17.83
CA PHE A 21 -18.84 -20.12 -16.83
C PHE A 21 -17.53 -19.39 -16.60
N GLY A 22 -16.85 -18.91 -17.63
CA GLY A 22 -15.66 -18.07 -17.54
C GLY A 22 -15.91 -16.75 -16.81
N CYS A 23 -17.05 -16.08 -17.09
CA CYS A 23 -17.46 -14.87 -16.38
C CYS A 23 -17.71 -15.14 -14.89
N VAL A 24 -18.43 -16.24 -14.59
CA VAL A 24 -18.70 -16.63 -13.20
C VAL A 24 -17.40 -16.98 -12.46
N LEU A 25 -16.50 -17.76 -13.08
CA LEU A 25 -15.20 -18.03 -12.51
C LEU A 25 -14.39 -16.75 -12.27
N SER A 26 -14.47 -15.78 -13.18
CA SER A 26 -13.82 -14.48 -13.04
C SER A 26 -14.29 -13.70 -11.80
N LEU A 27 -15.55 -13.88 -11.36
CA LEU A 27 -16.07 -13.27 -10.13
C LEU A 27 -15.46 -13.89 -8.87
N PHE A 28 -15.06 -15.16 -8.93
CA PHE A 28 -14.41 -15.87 -7.82
C PHE A 28 -12.89 -15.74 -7.83
N TYR A 29 -12.30 -15.28 -8.95
CA TYR A 29 -10.88 -14.97 -8.98
C TYR A 29 -10.63 -13.78 -8.05
N LYS A 30 -10.04 -14.05 -6.89
CA LYS A 30 -9.60 -12.99 -5.97
C LYS A 30 -8.66 -12.06 -6.76
N ARG A 31 -9.08 -10.81 -6.93
CA ARG A 31 -8.21 -9.78 -7.51
C ARG A 31 -6.91 -9.78 -6.74
N PRO A 32 -5.74 -9.82 -7.41
CA PRO A 32 -4.48 -9.70 -6.71
C PRO A 32 -4.53 -8.40 -5.91
N LYS A 33 -4.20 -8.48 -4.62
CA LYS A 33 -4.17 -7.30 -3.75
C LYS A 33 -3.19 -6.30 -4.35
N SER A 34 -3.66 -5.09 -4.55
CA SER A 34 -2.79 -3.98 -4.87
C SER A 34 -1.85 -3.78 -3.66
N LYS A 35 -0.57 -4.11 -3.84
CA LYS A 35 0.45 -3.74 -2.84
C LYS A 35 0.46 -2.22 -2.73
N THR A 36 0.50 -1.72 -1.51
CA THR A 36 0.72 -0.29 -1.27
C THR A 36 1.98 0.15 -2.00
N VAL A 37 1.86 1.17 -2.84
CA VAL A 37 2.97 1.60 -3.69
C VAL A 37 3.60 2.91 -3.22
N ALA A 38 2.91 3.70 -2.38
CA ALA A 38 3.39 4.93 -1.77
C ALA A 38 2.48 5.35 -0.61
N PHE A 39 2.84 6.43 0.10
CA PHE A 39 2.05 7.05 1.16
C PHE A 39 2.00 8.57 1.00
N LEU A 40 0.90 9.15 1.49
CA LEU A 40 0.81 10.55 1.89
C LEU A 40 0.78 10.60 3.41
N VAL A 41 1.82 11.15 4.04
CA VAL A 41 1.92 11.27 5.50
C VAL A 41 1.49 12.67 5.89
N ASN A 42 0.45 12.78 6.72
CA ASN A 42 -0.01 14.06 7.21
C ASN A 42 1.06 14.71 8.09
N GLN A 43 1.50 15.92 7.75
CA GLN A 43 2.60 16.59 8.45
C GLN A 43 2.27 16.96 9.92
N LYS A 44 0.97 17.09 10.26
CA LYS A 44 0.55 17.45 11.62
C LYS A 44 0.24 16.25 12.50
N THR A 45 -0.39 15.22 11.94
CA THR A 45 -0.87 14.06 12.71
C THR A 45 0.02 12.84 12.55
N ASP A 46 1.02 12.89 11.66
CA ASP A 46 1.87 11.75 11.24
C ASP A 46 1.07 10.55 10.71
N GLU A 47 -0.23 10.74 10.43
CA GLU A 47 -1.07 9.70 9.87
C GLU A 47 -0.67 9.43 8.43
N ALA A 48 -0.37 8.16 8.13
CA ALA A 48 0.01 7.70 6.80
C ALA A 48 -1.21 7.20 6.03
N VAL A 49 -1.54 7.85 4.93
CA VAL A 49 -2.61 7.46 4.00
C VAL A 49 -2.00 6.69 2.85
N PRO A 50 -2.29 5.37 2.70
CA PRO A 50 -1.67 4.54 1.69
C PRO A 50 -2.25 4.80 0.29
N LEU A 51 -1.36 4.83 -0.71
CA LEU A 51 -1.68 4.83 -2.13
C LEU A 51 -1.63 3.38 -2.65
N TYR A 52 -2.80 2.78 -2.87
CA TYR A 52 -2.91 1.38 -3.32
C TYR A 52 -2.86 1.22 -4.83
N TYR A 53 -3.10 2.29 -5.59
CA TYR A 53 -3.26 2.23 -7.03
C TYR A 53 -2.19 3.06 -7.74
N TRP A 54 -1.89 2.67 -8.98
CA TRP A 54 -1.03 3.44 -9.87
C TRP A 54 -1.59 4.81 -10.24
N GLU A 55 -2.90 4.98 -10.06
CA GLU A 55 -3.61 6.24 -10.19
C GLU A 55 -4.61 6.34 -9.04
N THR A 56 -4.49 7.38 -8.24
CA THR A 56 -5.27 7.58 -7.00
C THR A 56 -5.87 8.97 -7.02
N SER A 57 -7.19 9.04 -6.95
CA SER A 57 -7.94 10.29 -6.86
C SER A 57 -7.99 10.79 -5.41
N ILE A 58 -7.80 12.10 -5.23
CA ILE A 58 -7.79 12.77 -3.93
C ILE A 58 -8.77 13.94 -3.95
N GLY A 59 -9.64 14.04 -2.96
CA GLY A 59 -10.58 15.12 -2.86
C GLY A 59 -11.54 14.99 -1.69
N ARG A 60 -12.49 15.92 -1.59
CA ARG A 60 -13.50 15.92 -0.52
C ARG A 60 -14.69 15.01 -0.84
N SER A 61 -14.87 14.57 -2.08
CA SER A 61 -15.93 13.64 -2.44
C SER A 61 -15.66 12.25 -1.88
N THR A 62 -16.71 11.58 -1.40
CA THR A 62 -16.66 10.16 -1.00
C THR A 62 -16.41 9.21 -2.18
N SER A 63 -16.48 9.73 -3.42
CA SER A 63 -16.13 8.97 -4.64
C SER A 63 -14.63 8.95 -4.93
N CYS A 64 -13.81 9.74 -4.19
CA CYS A 64 -12.36 9.70 -4.33
C CYS A 64 -11.78 8.50 -3.58
N ASP A 65 -10.64 8.00 -4.06
CA ASP A 65 -9.90 6.91 -3.39
C ASP A 65 -9.36 7.38 -2.03
N ILE A 66 -8.94 8.65 -1.95
CA ILE A 66 -8.55 9.32 -0.70
C ILE A 66 -9.49 10.48 -0.44
N VAL A 67 -10.26 10.37 0.63
CA VAL A 67 -11.23 11.38 1.04
C VAL A 67 -10.61 12.31 2.08
N LEU A 68 -10.41 13.57 1.70
CA LEU A 68 -9.92 14.62 2.59
C LEU A 68 -11.07 15.59 2.91
N ASN A 69 -11.71 15.40 4.06
CA ASN A 69 -12.90 16.16 4.44
C ASN A 69 -12.57 17.54 5.02
N TYR A 70 -12.01 18.42 4.18
CA TYR A 70 -11.71 19.81 4.51
C TYR A 70 -12.44 20.77 3.58
N PRO A 71 -13.01 21.89 4.08
CA PRO A 71 -13.77 22.87 3.27
C PRO A 71 -12.97 23.48 2.12
N THR A 72 -11.66 23.63 2.31
CA THR A 72 -10.72 24.19 1.34
C THR A 72 -10.36 23.23 0.21
N ILE A 73 -10.70 21.95 0.34
CA ILE A 73 -10.42 20.93 -0.66
C ILE A 73 -11.62 20.75 -1.59
N SER A 74 -11.37 20.79 -2.90
CA SER A 74 -12.39 20.54 -3.93
C SER A 74 -12.91 19.11 -3.89
N ARG A 75 -14.14 18.87 -4.38
CA ARG A 75 -14.74 17.52 -4.44
C ARG A 75 -13.81 16.53 -5.14
N PHE A 76 -13.30 16.90 -6.30
CA PHE A 76 -12.18 16.26 -6.99
C PHE A 76 -11.06 17.32 -7.01
N HIS A 77 -9.97 17.06 -6.32
CA HIS A 77 -8.91 18.05 -6.13
C HIS A 77 -7.66 17.71 -6.91
N SER A 78 -7.25 16.47 -6.85
CA SER A 78 -6.04 16.01 -7.52
C SER A 78 -6.08 14.52 -7.85
N VAL A 79 -5.17 14.12 -8.73
CA VAL A 79 -4.85 12.73 -9.02
C VAL A 79 -3.35 12.55 -8.88
N VAL A 80 -2.94 11.55 -8.11
CA VAL A 80 -1.55 11.09 -8.06
C VAL A 80 -1.45 9.86 -8.94
N SER A 81 -0.56 9.89 -9.92
CA SER A 81 -0.39 8.80 -10.87
C SER A 81 1.08 8.39 -10.95
N ARG A 82 1.33 7.09 -11.04
CA ARG A 82 2.64 6.54 -11.31
C ARG A 82 2.76 6.16 -12.78
N ARG A 83 3.70 6.76 -13.47
CA ARG A 83 4.00 6.47 -14.88
C ARG A 83 5.43 5.96 -15.01
N LYS A 84 5.59 4.69 -15.37
CA LYS A 84 6.90 4.00 -15.36
C LYS A 84 7.52 4.09 -13.95
N ASN A 85 8.64 4.82 -13.81
CA ASN A 85 9.33 5.01 -12.53
C ASN A 85 9.12 6.40 -11.91
N THR A 86 8.23 7.23 -12.46
CA THR A 86 8.01 8.61 -12.01
C THR A 86 6.61 8.76 -11.43
N TRP A 87 6.53 9.35 -10.26
CA TRP A 87 5.28 9.78 -9.68
C TRP A 87 4.94 11.20 -10.18
N VAL A 88 3.70 11.42 -10.50
CA VAL A 88 3.20 12.70 -11.00
C VAL A 88 1.92 13.04 -10.29
N ILE A 89 1.81 14.26 -9.77
CA ILE A 89 0.57 14.83 -9.25
C ILE A 89 -0.06 15.74 -10.28
N PHE A 90 -1.37 15.63 -10.44
CA PHE A 90 -2.19 16.44 -11.33
C PHE A 90 -3.19 17.24 -10.50
N ASP A 91 -3.29 18.52 -10.78
CA ASP A 91 -4.40 19.37 -10.30
C ASP A 91 -5.60 19.20 -11.24
N THR A 92 -6.76 18.85 -10.70
CA THR A 92 -8.01 18.66 -11.46
C THR A 92 -8.88 19.92 -11.46
N ASP A 93 -8.26 21.07 -11.72
CA ASP A 93 -8.87 22.40 -11.67
C ASP A 93 -9.46 22.73 -10.29
N SER A 94 -8.68 22.45 -9.25
CA SER A 94 -9.08 22.68 -7.87
C SER A 94 -9.16 24.20 -7.55
N LYS A 95 -10.08 24.59 -6.64
CA LYS A 95 -10.27 26.01 -6.28
C LYS A 95 -9.03 26.65 -5.68
N THR A 96 -8.36 25.97 -4.76
CA THR A 96 -7.18 26.48 -4.03
C THR A 96 -5.87 26.19 -4.77
N GLY A 97 -5.88 25.19 -5.66
CA GLY A 97 -4.69 24.67 -6.30
C GLY A 97 -3.89 23.77 -5.36
N ILE A 98 -2.78 23.27 -5.85
CA ILE A 98 -1.86 22.40 -5.11
C ILE A 98 -0.53 23.14 -4.97
N LEU A 99 0.05 23.09 -3.75
CA LEU A 99 1.41 23.55 -3.53
C LEU A 99 2.34 22.33 -3.41
N LEU A 100 3.41 22.34 -4.19
CA LEU A 100 4.50 21.38 -4.09
C LEU A 100 5.72 22.10 -3.53
N ASN A 101 6.18 21.71 -2.35
CA ASN A 101 7.27 22.37 -1.62
C ASN A 101 7.08 23.88 -1.46
N GLY A 102 5.81 24.29 -1.25
CA GLY A 102 5.43 25.70 -1.11
C GLY A 102 5.20 26.45 -2.42
N GLN A 103 5.45 25.85 -3.58
CA GLN A 103 5.25 26.47 -4.87
C GLN A 103 3.97 25.94 -5.54
N LYS A 104 3.12 26.84 -6.04
CA LYS A 104 1.88 26.44 -6.73
C LYS A 104 2.19 25.78 -8.07
N ILE A 105 1.69 24.55 -8.27
CA ILE A 105 1.80 23.87 -9.56
C ILE A 105 0.77 24.44 -10.55
N LYS A 106 1.08 24.45 -11.86
CA LYS A 106 0.13 24.94 -12.88
C LYS A 106 -0.95 23.90 -13.17
N LYS A 107 -0.57 22.69 -13.60
CA LYS A 107 -1.49 21.57 -13.88
C LYS A 107 -0.95 20.24 -13.37
N LYS A 108 0.36 20.05 -13.43
CA LYS A 108 1.04 18.83 -13.00
C LYS A 108 2.45 19.12 -12.53
N ALA A 109 2.96 18.26 -11.66
CA ALA A 109 4.36 18.24 -11.23
C ALA A 109 4.82 16.81 -10.95
N ASN A 110 6.12 16.57 -11.08
CA ASN A 110 6.72 15.32 -10.64
C ASN A 110 6.80 15.32 -9.11
N LEU A 111 6.56 14.15 -8.52
CA LEU A 111 6.71 13.93 -7.08
C LEU A 111 7.94 13.07 -6.82
N SER A 112 8.74 13.52 -5.88
CA SER A 112 9.89 12.80 -5.33
C SER A 112 9.64 12.44 -3.88
N ASN A 113 10.33 11.41 -3.40
CA ASN A 113 10.25 11.01 -1.99
C ASN A 113 10.65 12.17 -1.07
N GLY A 114 9.82 12.47 -0.08
CA GLY A 114 10.00 13.58 0.85
C GLY A 114 9.36 14.90 0.43
N ASP A 115 8.80 15.00 -0.77
CA ASP A 115 8.12 16.21 -1.23
C ASP A 115 6.90 16.55 -0.36
N LYS A 116 6.75 17.85 -0.04
CA LYS A 116 5.60 18.39 0.69
C LYS A 116 4.51 18.79 -0.29
N VAL A 117 3.37 18.13 -0.20
CA VAL A 117 2.19 18.42 -1.02
C VAL A 117 1.12 19.05 -0.14
N THR A 118 0.71 20.27 -0.47
CA THR A 118 -0.34 20.97 0.27
C THR A 118 -1.62 21.04 -0.57
N PHE A 119 -2.70 20.53 0.01
CA PHE A 119 -4.07 20.60 -0.51
C PHE A 119 -4.87 21.55 0.37
N GLY A 120 -5.15 22.75 -0.12
CA GLY A 120 -5.82 23.76 0.69
C GLY A 120 -5.05 24.08 1.99
N GLU A 121 -5.59 23.68 3.14
CA GLU A 121 -5.00 23.93 4.46
C GLU A 121 -4.19 22.76 5.04
N VAL A 122 -4.13 21.61 4.33
CA VAL A 122 -3.49 20.41 4.84
C VAL A 122 -2.26 20.05 4.01
N THR A 123 -1.16 19.79 4.70
CA THR A 123 0.11 19.41 4.07
C THR A 123 0.42 17.94 4.35
N TYR A 124 0.77 17.23 3.31
CA TYR A 124 1.23 15.85 3.35
C TYR A 124 2.67 15.75 2.85
N ILE A 125 3.42 14.82 3.40
CA ILE A 125 4.73 14.42 2.88
C ILE A 125 4.51 13.20 2.01
N PHE A 126 4.92 13.28 0.75
CA PHE A 126 4.87 12.14 -0.16
C PHE A 126 6.01 11.19 0.17
N SER A 127 5.69 9.94 0.43
CA SER A 127 6.65 8.87 0.71
C SER A 127 6.44 7.71 -0.26
N ALA A 128 7.41 7.48 -1.11
CA ALA A 128 7.45 6.34 -2.02
C ALA A 128 8.80 5.66 -1.93
N PRO A 129 8.87 4.33 -2.14
CA PRO A 129 10.15 3.69 -2.32
C PRO A 129 10.84 4.34 -3.51
N ASP A 130 12.11 4.67 -3.32
CA ASP A 130 12.96 5.09 -4.43
C ASP A 130 13.23 3.87 -5.31
N PHE A 131 12.42 3.72 -6.35
CA PHE A 131 12.70 2.77 -7.42
C PHE A 131 13.75 3.38 -8.36
N GLY A 132 14.85 3.85 -7.76
CA GLY A 132 15.93 4.52 -8.45
C GLY A 132 16.22 3.86 -9.80
N ASP A 133 16.47 4.68 -10.78
CA ASP A 133 17.05 4.28 -12.06
C ASP A 133 18.11 3.20 -11.79
N LYS A 134 18.19 2.20 -12.68
CA LYS A 134 19.02 0.99 -12.60
C LYS A 134 20.51 1.19 -12.21
N GLN A 135 20.91 2.38 -11.79
CA GLN A 135 22.29 2.73 -11.46
C GLN A 135 22.68 2.63 -9.98
N ASP A 136 21.73 2.48 -9.02
CA ASP A 136 22.11 2.43 -7.60
C ASP A 136 21.54 1.22 -6.84
N LYS A 137 21.56 0.02 -7.46
CA LYS A 137 21.29 -1.23 -6.74
C LYS A 137 22.25 -1.51 -5.58
N ASN A 138 23.30 -0.73 -5.44
CA ASN A 138 24.37 -0.94 -4.43
C ASN A 138 24.25 -0.02 -3.21
N LYS A 139 23.22 0.81 -3.06
CA LYS A 139 23.17 1.80 -1.96
C LYS A 139 21.91 1.84 -1.10
N ALA A 140 20.78 1.32 -1.52
CA ALA A 140 19.61 1.28 -0.65
C ALA A 140 19.72 0.07 0.30
N PRO A 141 19.68 0.27 1.62
CA PRO A 141 19.70 -0.85 2.55
C PRO A 141 18.47 -1.74 2.32
N VAL A 142 18.70 -3.02 2.06
CA VAL A 142 17.64 -4.02 1.95
C VAL A 142 17.30 -4.49 3.37
N TYR A 143 16.05 -4.38 3.74
CA TYR A 143 15.56 -4.86 5.02
C TYR A 143 14.82 -6.19 4.87
N GLN A 144 14.86 -6.99 5.92
CA GLN A 144 14.20 -8.29 5.95
C GLN A 144 13.68 -8.61 7.34
N LEU A 145 12.66 -9.46 7.38
CA LEU A 145 12.18 -10.10 8.60
C LEU A 145 12.63 -11.56 8.58
N VAL A 146 13.26 -12.01 9.63
CA VAL A 146 13.75 -13.38 9.76
C VAL A 146 13.02 -14.06 10.91
N SER A 147 12.31 -15.14 10.62
CA SER A 147 11.67 -15.98 11.64
C SER A 147 12.74 -16.67 12.48
N VAL A 148 12.72 -16.44 13.78
CA VAL A 148 13.71 -17.02 14.71
C VAL A 148 13.57 -18.56 14.83
N SER A 149 12.34 -19.09 14.65
CA SER A 149 12.07 -20.52 14.84
C SER A 149 12.51 -21.40 13.66
N ASN A 150 12.43 -20.90 12.43
CA ASN A 150 12.68 -21.72 11.23
C ASN A 150 13.58 -21.04 10.19
N GLY A 151 14.12 -19.84 10.49
CA GLY A 151 15.00 -19.10 9.60
C GLY A 151 14.32 -18.55 8.33
N LYS A 152 12.99 -18.67 8.18
CA LYS A 152 12.29 -18.16 7.02
C LYS A 152 12.43 -16.66 6.93
N THR A 153 12.80 -16.19 5.75
CA THR A 153 13.07 -14.78 5.49
C THR A 153 11.99 -14.18 4.64
N PHE A 154 11.58 -12.97 5.00
CA PHE A 154 10.63 -12.14 4.24
C PHE A 154 11.32 -10.83 3.91
N THR A 155 11.63 -10.61 2.63
CA THR A 155 12.25 -9.36 2.19
C THR A 155 11.22 -8.24 2.19
N LEU A 156 11.58 -7.10 2.76
CA LEU A 156 10.77 -5.89 2.75
C LEU A 156 11.06 -5.10 1.47
N ASP A 157 10.40 -5.48 0.39
CA ASP A 157 10.59 -4.94 -0.97
C ASP A 157 9.62 -3.79 -1.33
N GLY A 158 8.89 -3.31 -0.33
CA GLY A 158 7.91 -2.20 -0.43
C GLY A 158 8.04 -1.22 0.72
N VAL A 159 7.05 -0.37 0.88
CA VAL A 159 6.98 0.62 1.98
C VAL A 159 5.96 0.25 3.05
N PHE A 160 5.23 -0.84 2.84
CA PHE A 160 4.16 -1.29 3.72
C PHE A 160 4.08 -2.81 3.74
N PHE A 161 4.01 -3.40 4.93
CA PHE A 161 3.84 -4.83 5.13
C PHE A 161 2.87 -5.09 6.28
N THR A 162 2.06 -6.12 6.12
CA THR A 162 1.11 -6.58 7.11
C THR A 162 1.53 -7.93 7.68
N ILE A 163 1.44 -8.07 8.99
CA ILE A 163 1.71 -9.32 9.70
C ILE A 163 0.47 -9.72 10.47
N GLY A 164 0.00 -10.95 10.30
CA GLY A 164 -1.19 -11.40 11.00
C GLY A 164 -1.66 -12.80 10.62
N ARG A 165 -2.78 -13.22 11.22
CA ARG A 165 -3.41 -14.52 11.00
C ARG A 165 -4.35 -14.55 9.79
N ALA A 166 -4.66 -13.41 9.19
CA ALA A 166 -5.44 -13.40 7.95
C ALA A 166 -4.56 -13.84 6.78
N THR A 167 -5.09 -14.69 5.91
CA THR A 167 -4.37 -15.25 4.75
C THR A 167 -3.94 -14.18 3.75
N ASP A 168 -4.41 -12.99 3.96
CA ASP A 168 -4.13 -11.81 3.15
C ASP A 168 -2.99 -10.93 3.70
N CYS A 169 -2.43 -11.26 4.83
CA CYS A 169 -1.22 -10.60 5.32
C CYS A 169 0.00 -11.02 4.51
N ASP A 170 0.95 -10.07 4.34
CA ASP A 170 2.23 -10.33 3.66
C ASP A 170 3.05 -11.38 4.42
N VAL A 171 3.02 -11.32 5.75
CA VAL A 171 3.56 -12.34 6.64
C VAL A 171 2.39 -13.04 7.34
N PHE A 172 1.98 -14.16 6.77
CA PHE A 172 0.92 -14.98 7.33
C PHE A 172 1.43 -15.82 8.50
N MET A 173 0.74 -15.70 9.65
CA MET A 173 1.04 -16.45 10.89
C MET A 173 -0.22 -17.17 11.37
N ASN A 174 -0.30 -18.49 11.17
CA ASN A 174 -1.43 -19.29 11.61
C ASN A 174 -1.32 -19.68 13.09
N LEU A 175 -1.39 -18.68 13.97
CA LEU A 175 -1.37 -18.88 15.42
C LEU A 175 -2.64 -18.27 16.04
N PRO A 176 -3.32 -18.98 16.99
CA PRO A 176 -4.54 -18.46 17.62
C PRO A 176 -4.30 -17.18 18.44
N THR A 177 -3.10 -16.98 18.94
CA THR A 177 -2.64 -15.80 19.69
C THR A 177 -2.39 -14.57 18.80
N VAL A 178 -2.32 -14.76 17.49
CA VAL A 178 -2.08 -13.70 16.52
C VAL A 178 -3.42 -13.17 15.98
N SER A 179 -3.65 -11.87 16.05
CA SER A 179 -4.82 -11.20 15.48
C SER A 179 -4.85 -11.34 13.96
N ARG A 180 -6.03 -11.25 13.34
CA ARG A 180 -6.17 -11.29 11.87
C ARG A 180 -5.23 -10.32 11.18
N ARG A 181 -5.20 -9.07 11.66
CA ARG A 181 -4.20 -8.05 11.35
C ARG A 181 -3.57 -7.65 12.67
N HIS A 182 -2.33 -8.03 12.92
CA HIS A 182 -1.67 -7.84 14.21
C HIS A 182 -0.73 -6.65 14.19
N VAL A 183 0.08 -6.56 13.15
CA VAL A 183 1.11 -5.54 12.97
C VAL A 183 1.10 -5.01 11.54
N GLU A 184 1.35 -3.72 11.41
CA GLU A 184 1.74 -3.08 10.17
C GLU A 184 3.14 -2.51 10.28
N LEU A 185 3.94 -2.71 9.25
CA LEU A 185 5.23 -2.10 9.08
C LEU A 185 5.15 -1.02 8.01
N HIS A 186 5.62 0.17 8.33
CA HIS A 186 5.62 1.33 7.44
C HIS A 186 7.05 1.84 7.24
N PHE A 187 7.46 2.07 6.00
CA PHE A 187 8.73 2.73 5.69
C PHE A 187 8.48 4.20 5.37
N ILE A 188 8.81 5.08 6.31
CA ILE A 188 8.55 6.51 6.22
C ILE A 188 9.84 7.27 6.57
N ASN A 189 10.21 8.25 5.76
CA ASN A 189 11.39 9.09 5.99
C ASN A 189 12.69 8.28 6.21
N GLY A 190 12.86 7.19 5.44
CA GLY A 190 14.06 6.34 5.52
C GLY A 190 14.09 5.39 6.73
N LYS A 191 13.02 5.30 7.49
CA LYS A 191 12.93 4.45 8.69
C LYS A 191 11.73 3.53 8.63
N TRP A 192 11.88 2.33 9.14
CA TRP A 192 10.78 1.42 9.37
C TRP A 192 10.14 1.71 10.73
N SER A 193 8.82 1.87 10.75
CA SER A 193 8.01 1.88 11.97
C SER A 193 7.09 0.67 12.00
N MET A 194 6.80 0.20 13.20
CA MET A 194 5.83 -0.85 13.48
C MET A 194 4.64 -0.20 14.17
N LYS A 195 3.42 -0.45 13.65
CA LYS A 195 2.16 -0.06 14.28
C LYS A 195 1.41 -1.30 14.74
N ASN A 196 1.03 -1.33 16.01
CA ASN A 196 0.27 -2.42 16.59
C ASN A 196 -1.23 -2.24 16.37
N PHE A 197 -1.92 -3.33 15.98
CA PHE A 197 -3.39 -3.40 15.83
C PHE A 197 -4.01 -4.51 16.68
N SER A 198 -3.18 -5.19 17.47
CA SER A 198 -3.65 -6.26 18.35
C SER A 198 -3.91 -5.73 19.76
N PRO A 199 -5.01 -6.12 20.41
CA PRO A 199 -5.22 -5.81 21.81
C PRO A 199 -4.15 -6.40 22.74
N ASN A 200 -3.48 -7.47 22.29
CA ASN A 200 -2.43 -8.14 23.07
C ASN A 200 -1.06 -7.46 22.98
N GLY A 201 -0.91 -6.47 22.06
CA GLY A 201 0.36 -5.82 21.82
C GLY A 201 1.42 -6.69 21.19
N VAL A 202 2.60 -6.13 21.02
CA VAL A 202 3.81 -6.81 20.50
C VAL A 202 4.94 -6.62 21.49
N LEU A 203 5.69 -7.66 21.79
CA LEU A 203 6.93 -7.49 22.57
C LEU A 203 8.08 -7.16 21.61
N ILE A 204 8.71 -6.02 21.80
CA ILE A 204 9.92 -5.65 21.07
C ILE A 204 11.10 -5.74 22.02
N ASN A 205 12.02 -6.66 21.76
CA ASN A 205 13.14 -6.98 22.64
C ASN A 205 12.68 -7.29 24.10
N GLY A 206 11.53 -7.99 24.22
CA GLY A 206 10.95 -8.36 25.51
C GLY A 206 10.15 -7.25 26.22
N ARG A 207 10.00 -6.06 25.62
CA ARG A 207 9.20 -4.96 26.17
C ARG A 207 7.89 -4.80 25.39
N LEU A 208 6.76 -4.71 26.09
CA LEU A 208 5.46 -4.54 25.48
C LEU A 208 5.36 -3.18 24.75
N CYS A 209 4.90 -3.24 23.52
CA CYS A 209 4.58 -2.09 22.69
C CYS A 209 3.13 -2.20 22.23
N THR A 210 2.30 -1.24 22.62
CA THR A 210 0.87 -1.19 22.29
C THR A 210 0.54 -0.27 21.14
N ASP A 211 1.47 0.64 20.82
CA ASP A 211 1.28 1.69 19.81
C ASP A 211 2.23 1.55 18.64
N GLU A 212 2.80 2.66 18.19
CA GLU A 212 3.76 2.73 17.11
C GLU A 212 5.20 2.84 17.63
N LYS A 213 6.13 2.18 16.96
CA LYS A 213 7.56 2.24 17.29
C LYS A 213 8.44 2.15 16.05
N ILE A 214 9.47 3.01 15.99
CA ILE A 214 10.52 2.92 14.98
C ILE A 214 11.38 1.69 15.26
N LEU A 215 11.57 0.86 14.25
CA LEU A 215 12.40 -0.35 14.30
C LEU A 215 13.85 -0.03 13.99
N LYS A 216 14.74 -0.75 14.66
CA LYS A 216 16.18 -0.73 14.39
C LYS A 216 16.63 -2.13 13.95
N PRO A 217 17.59 -2.25 13.03
CA PRO A 217 18.20 -3.54 12.69
C PRO A 217 18.66 -4.27 13.97
N GLY A 218 18.29 -5.53 14.08
CA GLY A 218 18.50 -6.34 15.28
C GLY A 218 17.31 -6.46 16.23
N ASP A 219 16.27 -5.61 16.08
CA ASP A 219 15.07 -5.71 16.92
C ASP A 219 14.35 -7.05 16.70
N VAL A 220 13.94 -7.67 17.80
CA VAL A 220 13.17 -8.91 17.81
C VAL A 220 11.73 -8.59 18.21
N LEU A 221 10.82 -8.84 17.29
CA LEU A 221 9.37 -8.69 17.50
C LEU A 221 8.81 -10.06 17.91
N ASP A 222 8.18 -10.16 19.08
CA ASP A 222 7.40 -11.31 19.49
C ASP A 222 5.92 -10.99 19.27
N ILE A 223 5.33 -11.69 18.31
CA ILE A 223 3.96 -11.47 17.85
C ILE A 223 3.15 -12.70 18.22
N GLY A 224 2.52 -12.66 19.38
CA GLY A 224 1.72 -13.78 19.90
C GLY A 224 2.50 -15.07 20.12
N GLY A 225 3.80 -14.97 20.50
CA GLY A 225 4.71 -16.11 20.72
C GLY A 225 5.60 -16.44 19.51
N ALA A 226 5.31 -15.89 18.34
CA ALA A 226 6.20 -16.03 17.18
C ALA A 226 7.23 -14.90 17.14
N LYS A 227 8.52 -15.27 17.20
CA LYS A 227 9.62 -14.31 17.20
C LYS A 227 10.15 -14.09 15.79
N ILE A 228 10.19 -12.82 15.39
CA ILE A 228 10.73 -12.36 14.11
C ILE A 228 11.79 -11.31 14.39
N LYS A 229 12.95 -11.45 13.77
CA LYS A 229 14.03 -10.48 13.85
C LYS A 229 13.97 -9.54 12.64
N PHE A 230 14.05 -8.25 12.89
CA PHE A 230 14.19 -7.23 11.86
C PHE A 230 15.66 -7.00 11.57
N GLU A 231 16.07 -7.17 10.32
CA GLU A 231 17.47 -7.11 9.90
C GLU A 231 17.65 -6.21 8.68
N GLN A 232 18.82 -5.62 8.59
CA GLN A 232 19.32 -4.98 7.39
C GLN A 232 20.34 -5.92 6.73
N LYS A 233 20.16 -6.17 5.44
CA LYS A 233 21.04 -7.06 4.66
C LYS A 233 22.20 -6.28 4.06
#